data_974be587b809727534260c13315c745c
#
_entry.id   974be587b809727534260c13315c745c
#
_cell.length_a   1.000
_cell.length_b   1.000
_cell.length_c   1.000
_cell.angle_alpha   90.00
_cell.angle_beta   90.00
_cell.angle_gamma   90.00
#
_symmetry.space_group_name_H-M   'P 1'
#
loop_
_entity.id
_entity.type
_entity.pdbx_description
1 polymer ?
#
loop_
_entity_poly.entity_id
_entity_poly.type
_entity_poly.pdbx_seq_one_letter_code
_entity_poly.pdbx_strand_id
1 'polypeptide(L)'
;NVRGEITLRKAMENIAKGLHAKLVFKIRMLVSQGKTEEANNVKKQLPFYTVTAGYKEKRQAYSITSYTHVTLLDIDDQPEEKLEELRKKINEDPNTLASFLTPKGHGFKVLVFLKTAYAIRLRDTLAEEDRVEFNTLEKHHLAMYNACKEYYEQLLGVEVDGSGKDISRGFFTSFDEKAY
;
A
#
# COMPACT_ATOMS: atom_id res chain seq x y z
N ASN A 1 -5.80 8.39 -15.78
CA ASN A 1 -7.21 8.78 -15.52
C ASN A 1 -7.80 7.84 -14.48
N VAL A 2 -8.57 8.39 -13.54
CA VAL A 2 -9.38 7.63 -12.59
C VAL A 2 -10.47 6.91 -13.37
N ARG A 3 -10.61 5.58 -13.13
CA ARG A 3 -11.60 4.75 -13.84
C ARG A 3 -12.82 4.42 -12.98
N GLY A 4 -12.74 4.64 -11.68
CA GLY A 4 -13.80 4.35 -10.72
C GLY A 4 -13.25 4.04 -9.34
N GLU A 5 -14.15 3.72 -8.42
CA GLU A 5 -13.84 3.41 -7.03
C GLU A 5 -14.30 2.00 -6.70
N ILE A 6 -13.55 1.33 -5.84
CA ILE A 6 -13.93 0.06 -5.22
C ILE A 6 -13.62 0.13 -3.72
N THR A 7 -14.34 -0.65 -2.93
CA THR A 7 -14.02 -0.76 -1.50
C THR A 7 -12.71 -1.51 -1.29
N LEU A 8 -11.97 -1.19 -0.22
CA LEU A 8 -10.77 -1.93 0.15
C LEU A 8 -11.08 -3.43 0.29
N ARG A 9 -12.16 -3.79 0.95
CA ARG A 9 -12.63 -5.18 1.07
C ARG A 9 -12.69 -5.87 -0.31
N LYS A 10 -13.30 -5.20 -1.30
CA LYS A 10 -13.41 -5.77 -2.66
C LYS A 10 -12.06 -5.92 -3.34
N ALA A 11 -11.15 -4.97 -3.14
CA ALA A 11 -9.79 -5.07 -3.66
C ALA A 11 -9.06 -6.28 -3.06
N MET A 12 -9.16 -6.48 -1.73
CA MET A 12 -8.54 -7.61 -1.03
C MET A 12 -9.16 -8.96 -1.45
N GLU A 13 -10.48 -9.03 -1.58
CA GLU A 13 -11.14 -10.23 -2.13
C GLU A 13 -10.66 -10.58 -3.53
N ASN A 14 -10.48 -9.60 -4.41
CA ASN A 14 -9.98 -9.82 -5.76
C ASN A 14 -8.54 -10.34 -5.76
N ILE A 15 -7.70 -9.87 -4.84
CA ILE A 15 -6.32 -10.35 -4.63
C ILE A 15 -6.35 -11.79 -4.13
N ALA A 16 -7.12 -12.08 -3.08
CA ALA A 16 -7.20 -13.42 -2.48
C ALA A 16 -7.77 -14.47 -3.46
N LYS A 17 -8.78 -14.09 -4.23
CA LYS A 17 -9.41 -14.97 -5.24
C LYS A 17 -8.63 -15.07 -6.55
N GLY A 18 -7.55 -14.33 -6.71
CA GLY A 18 -6.68 -14.40 -7.89
C GLY A 18 -7.32 -13.88 -9.18
N LEU A 19 -8.12 -12.81 -9.11
CA LEU A 19 -8.76 -12.24 -10.32
C LEU A 19 -7.74 -11.93 -11.43
N HIS A 20 -6.50 -11.62 -11.08
CA HIS A 20 -5.41 -11.33 -12.00
C HIS A 20 -4.24 -12.33 -11.89
N ALA A 21 -4.48 -13.51 -11.35
CA ALA A 21 -3.45 -14.52 -11.06
C ALA A 21 -2.59 -14.87 -12.29
N LYS A 22 -3.17 -14.95 -13.48
CA LYS A 22 -2.41 -15.25 -14.72
C LYS A 22 -1.29 -14.23 -14.99
N LEU A 23 -1.57 -12.94 -14.81
CA LEU A 23 -0.55 -11.89 -14.98
C LEU A 23 0.48 -11.95 -13.86
N VAL A 24 0.05 -12.18 -12.62
CA VAL A 24 0.94 -12.28 -11.47
C VAL A 24 1.88 -13.47 -11.59
N PHE A 25 1.40 -14.66 -11.97
CA PHE A 25 2.26 -15.82 -12.23
C PHE A 25 3.26 -15.55 -13.35
N LYS A 26 2.84 -14.88 -14.43
CA LYS A 26 3.75 -14.47 -15.51
C LYS A 26 4.85 -13.53 -14.99
N ILE A 27 4.51 -12.56 -14.13
CA ILE A 27 5.48 -11.67 -13.50
C ILE A 27 6.49 -12.48 -12.68
N ARG A 28 6.02 -13.35 -11.79
CA ARG A 28 6.88 -14.18 -10.91
C ARG A 28 7.79 -15.10 -11.72
N MET A 29 7.28 -15.71 -12.77
CA MET A 29 8.08 -16.53 -13.69
C MET A 29 9.19 -15.69 -14.37
N LEU A 30 8.87 -14.49 -14.87
CA LEU A 30 9.85 -13.61 -15.49
C LEU A 30 10.93 -13.16 -14.49
N VAL A 31 10.53 -12.87 -13.26
CA VAL A 31 11.47 -12.51 -12.18
C VAL A 31 12.41 -13.67 -11.88
N SER A 32 11.91 -14.91 -11.76
CA SER A 32 12.75 -16.09 -11.53
C SER A 32 13.73 -16.38 -12.66
N GLN A 33 13.44 -15.89 -13.88
CA GLN A 33 14.33 -15.96 -15.05
C GLN A 33 15.29 -14.77 -15.16
N GLY A 34 15.30 -13.84 -14.20
CA GLY A 34 16.11 -12.60 -14.26
C GLY A 34 15.61 -11.56 -15.27
N LYS A 35 14.42 -11.75 -15.87
CA LYS A 35 13.84 -10.86 -16.90
C LYS A 35 13.06 -9.70 -16.28
N THR A 36 13.75 -8.89 -15.49
CA THR A 36 13.14 -7.82 -14.67
C THR A 36 12.39 -6.78 -15.51
N GLU A 37 12.92 -6.38 -16.65
CA GLU A 37 12.27 -5.39 -17.52
C GLU A 37 10.95 -5.92 -18.09
N GLU A 38 10.95 -7.16 -18.59
CA GLU A 38 9.75 -7.83 -19.10
C GLU A 38 8.70 -7.97 -17.98
N ALA A 39 9.12 -8.38 -16.77
CA ALA A 39 8.27 -8.47 -15.61
C ALA A 39 7.61 -7.12 -15.26
N ASN A 40 8.37 -6.02 -15.30
CA ASN A 40 7.86 -4.68 -15.05
C ASN A 40 6.86 -4.24 -16.15
N ASN A 41 7.06 -4.63 -17.39
CA ASN A 41 6.13 -4.33 -18.49
C ASN A 41 4.80 -5.11 -18.31
N VAL A 42 4.84 -6.35 -17.88
CA VAL A 42 3.64 -7.12 -17.54
C VAL A 42 2.95 -6.54 -16.31
N LYS A 43 3.70 -6.12 -15.28
CA LYS A 43 3.17 -5.49 -14.06
C LYS A 43 2.32 -4.25 -14.37
N LYS A 44 2.70 -3.44 -15.36
CA LYS A 44 1.94 -2.25 -15.79
C LYS A 44 0.55 -2.57 -16.37
N GLN A 45 0.26 -3.82 -16.70
CA GLN A 45 -1.06 -4.26 -17.19
C GLN A 45 -2.01 -4.58 -16.03
N LEU A 46 -1.52 -4.73 -14.80
CA LEU A 46 -2.35 -4.93 -13.62
C LEU A 46 -3.14 -3.66 -13.26
N PRO A 47 -4.35 -3.79 -12.74
CA PRO A 47 -5.03 -2.67 -12.11
C PRO A 47 -4.17 -2.01 -11.03
N PHE A 48 -4.25 -0.68 -10.96
CA PHE A 48 -3.54 0.12 -9.98
C PHE A 48 -4.55 0.86 -9.10
N TYR A 49 -4.38 0.77 -7.79
CA TYR A 49 -5.24 1.38 -6.80
C TYR A 49 -4.48 2.40 -5.94
N THR A 50 -5.13 3.52 -5.64
CA THR A 50 -4.72 4.43 -4.57
C THR A 50 -5.56 4.16 -3.33
N VAL A 51 -4.95 4.18 -2.16
CA VAL A 51 -5.63 3.89 -0.90
C VAL A 51 -5.63 5.09 0.04
N THR A 52 -4.62 5.94 -0.04
CA THR A 52 -4.45 7.11 0.83
C THR A 52 -5.39 8.25 0.48
N ALA A 53 -5.65 8.45 -0.82
CA ALA A 53 -6.49 9.55 -1.30
C ALA A 53 -7.39 9.12 -2.47
N GLY A 54 -8.59 9.68 -2.52
CA GLY A 54 -9.47 9.65 -3.69
C GLY A 54 -9.20 10.82 -4.63
N TYR A 55 -9.50 10.64 -5.92
CA TYR A 55 -9.20 11.63 -6.97
C TYR A 55 -10.39 11.78 -7.94
N LYS A 56 -10.66 13.01 -8.38
CA LYS A 56 -11.76 13.27 -9.31
C LYS A 56 -11.46 12.76 -10.72
N GLU A 57 -10.36 13.20 -11.32
CA GLU A 57 -10.04 12.92 -12.74
C GLU A 57 -8.69 12.30 -12.95
N LYS A 58 -7.68 12.87 -12.32
CA LYS A 58 -6.29 12.45 -12.44
C LYS A 58 -5.69 12.25 -11.04
N ARG A 59 -4.79 11.33 -10.91
CA ARG A 59 -4.02 11.10 -9.69
C ARG A 59 -2.95 12.20 -9.54
N GLN A 60 -3.41 13.36 -9.12
CA GLN A 60 -2.58 14.55 -8.89
C GLN A 60 -3.13 15.31 -7.67
N ALA A 61 -2.26 16.00 -6.99
CA ALA A 61 -2.52 16.70 -5.76
C ALA A 61 -3.78 17.58 -5.79
N TYR A 62 -3.91 18.41 -6.83
CA TYR A 62 -5.05 19.32 -7.00
C TYR A 62 -6.39 18.62 -7.31
N SER A 63 -6.38 17.32 -7.54
CA SER A 63 -7.55 16.50 -7.87
C SER A 63 -8.01 15.61 -6.70
N ILE A 64 -7.39 15.76 -5.52
CA ILE A 64 -7.76 15.02 -4.31
C ILE A 64 -9.16 15.45 -3.88
N THR A 65 -10.03 14.45 -3.65
CA THR A 65 -11.42 14.65 -3.19
C THR A 65 -11.64 14.10 -1.79
N SER A 66 -10.79 13.20 -1.33
CA SER A 66 -10.88 12.61 0.01
C SER A 66 -9.52 12.11 0.48
N TYR A 67 -9.35 12.04 1.80
CA TYR A 67 -8.18 11.46 2.44
C TYR A 67 -8.62 10.40 3.45
N THR A 68 -8.05 9.21 3.37
CA THR A 68 -8.52 8.03 4.12
C THR A 68 -7.80 7.83 5.46
N HIS A 69 -6.69 8.54 5.70
CA HIS A 69 -5.77 8.30 6.82
C HIS A 69 -5.12 6.90 6.80
N VAL A 70 -5.22 6.18 5.69
CA VAL A 70 -4.53 4.90 5.51
C VAL A 70 -3.16 5.15 4.87
N THR A 71 -2.13 4.61 5.46
CA THR A 71 -0.76 4.68 4.96
C THR A 71 -0.41 3.38 4.24
N LEU A 72 0.17 3.48 3.06
CA LEU A 72 0.70 2.34 2.31
C LEU A 72 2.20 2.20 2.57
N LEU A 73 2.60 1.07 3.14
CA LEU A 73 4.00 0.67 3.27
C LEU A 73 4.35 -0.36 2.20
N ASP A 74 5.57 -0.28 1.72
CA ASP A 74 6.14 -1.17 0.72
C ASP A 74 7.39 -1.84 1.29
N ILE A 75 7.35 -3.15 1.44
CA ILE A 75 8.45 -3.96 1.95
C ILE A 75 8.90 -4.82 0.78
N ASP A 76 9.97 -4.41 0.10
CA ASP A 76 10.46 -5.06 -1.11
C ASP A 76 11.64 -6.01 -0.81
N ASP A 77 11.95 -6.88 -1.76
CA ASP A 77 13.17 -7.68 -1.89
C ASP A 77 13.54 -8.52 -0.64
N GLN A 78 12.54 -9.13 -0.02
CA GLN A 78 12.73 -10.01 1.14
C GLN A 78 13.07 -11.44 0.71
N PRO A 79 13.99 -12.13 1.42
CA PRO A 79 14.27 -13.54 1.22
C PRO A 79 13.02 -14.40 1.41
N GLU A 80 12.86 -15.44 0.58
CA GLU A 80 11.67 -16.31 0.61
C GLU A 80 11.44 -16.94 1.98
N GLU A 81 12.50 -17.35 2.65
CA GLU A 81 12.48 -17.97 3.98
C GLU A 81 11.98 -17.03 5.09
N LYS A 82 12.02 -15.71 4.88
CA LYS A 82 11.53 -14.71 5.84
C LYS A 82 10.07 -14.33 5.63
N LEU A 83 9.50 -14.65 4.47
CA LEU A 83 8.16 -14.15 4.10
C LEU A 83 7.06 -14.59 5.07
N GLU A 84 7.08 -15.83 5.56
CA GLU A 84 6.05 -16.31 6.49
C GLU A 84 6.19 -15.69 7.89
N GLU A 85 7.41 -15.47 8.36
CA GLU A 85 7.65 -14.77 9.63
C GLU A 85 7.17 -13.31 9.55
N LEU A 86 7.53 -12.61 8.47
CA LEU A 86 7.11 -11.23 8.24
C LEU A 86 5.58 -11.14 8.13
N ARG A 87 4.96 -12.04 7.36
CA ARG A 87 3.50 -12.12 7.23
C ARG A 87 2.83 -12.25 8.60
N LYS A 88 3.33 -13.14 9.44
CA LYS A 88 2.76 -13.35 10.76
C LYS A 88 2.83 -12.06 11.59
N LYS A 89 3.99 -11.44 11.69
CA LYS A 89 4.18 -10.19 12.44
C LYS A 89 3.28 -9.06 11.90
N ILE A 90 3.19 -8.92 10.57
CA ILE A 90 2.35 -7.92 9.92
C ILE A 90 0.87 -8.14 10.26
N ASN A 91 0.37 -9.36 10.10
CA ASN A 91 -1.05 -9.63 10.25
C ASN A 91 -1.52 -9.66 11.72
N GLU A 92 -0.63 -9.94 12.67
CA GLU A 92 -0.91 -9.89 14.10
C GLU A 92 -0.88 -8.47 14.67
N ASP A 93 -0.30 -7.49 13.94
CA ASP A 93 -0.24 -6.11 14.41
C ASP A 93 -1.61 -5.42 14.33
N PRO A 94 -2.09 -4.79 15.42
CA PRO A 94 -3.42 -4.19 15.47
C PRO A 94 -3.58 -2.95 14.58
N ASN A 95 -2.49 -2.35 14.08
CA ASN A 95 -2.52 -1.22 13.16
C ASN A 95 -2.58 -1.68 11.70
N THR A 96 -2.30 -2.95 11.40
CA THR A 96 -2.45 -3.50 10.06
C THR A 96 -3.94 -3.58 9.69
N LEU A 97 -4.31 -2.85 8.65
CA LEU A 97 -5.66 -2.88 8.09
C LEU A 97 -5.81 -3.97 7.02
N ALA A 98 -4.76 -4.15 6.23
CA ALA A 98 -4.68 -5.16 5.19
C ALA A 98 -3.23 -5.41 4.79
N SER A 99 -2.90 -6.60 4.31
CA SER A 99 -1.59 -6.94 3.76
C SER A 99 -1.67 -7.99 2.67
N PHE A 100 -0.73 -7.97 1.74
CA PHE A 100 -0.61 -9.00 0.69
C PHE A 100 0.78 -8.99 0.05
N LEU A 101 1.17 -10.12 -0.53
CA LEU A 101 2.40 -10.25 -1.32
C LEU A 101 2.35 -9.35 -2.57
N THR A 102 3.47 -8.69 -2.84
CA THR A 102 3.65 -7.92 -4.07
C THR A 102 3.50 -8.79 -5.32
N PRO A 103 3.23 -8.21 -6.49
CA PRO A 103 3.15 -8.99 -7.74
C PRO A 103 4.41 -9.79 -8.05
N LYS A 104 5.59 -9.32 -7.62
CA LYS A 104 6.85 -10.05 -7.79
C LYS A 104 7.00 -11.24 -6.84
N GLY A 105 6.29 -11.24 -5.70
CA GLY A 105 6.30 -12.33 -4.74
C GLY A 105 7.38 -12.24 -3.64
N HIS A 106 8.26 -11.24 -3.68
CA HIS A 106 9.38 -11.08 -2.75
C HIS A 106 9.21 -9.90 -1.79
N GLY A 107 7.98 -9.63 -1.35
CA GLY A 107 7.73 -8.53 -0.42
C GLY A 107 6.25 -8.33 -0.16
N PHE A 108 5.92 -7.34 0.65
CA PHE A 108 4.56 -7.06 1.09
C PHE A 108 4.14 -5.62 0.79
N LYS A 109 2.87 -5.45 0.45
CA LYS A 109 2.15 -4.20 0.62
C LYS A 109 1.37 -4.29 1.92
N VAL A 110 1.59 -3.31 2.80
CA VAL A 110 0.92 -3.23 4.10
C VAL A 110 0.15 -1.92 4.17
N LEU A 111 -1.15 -2.02 4.39
CA LEU A 111 -2.03 -0.89 4.60
C LEU A 111 -2.21 -0.69 6.09
N VAL A 112 -1.80 0.47 6.58
CA VAL A 112 -1.71 0.76 8.00
C VAL A 112 -2.68 1.87 8.37
N PHE A 113 -3.41 1.66 9.47
CA PHE A 113 -4.24 2.67 10.09
C PHE A 113 -3.82 2.81 11.55
N LEU A 114 -2.91 3.76 11.83
CA LEU A 114 -2.40 3.95 13.18
C LEU A 114 -3.50 4.30 14.17
N LYS A 115 -3.58 3.51 15.24
CA LYS A 115 -4.53 3.67 16.35
C LYS A 115 -3.88 4.33 17.58
N THR A 116 -2.73 4.97 17.42
CA THR A 116 -2.07 5.66 18.52
C THR A 116 -2.79 6.97 18.88
N ALA A 117 -2.68 7.41 20.11
CA ALA A 117 -3.28 8.68 20.57
C ALA A 117 -2.74 9.89 19.77
N TYR A 118 -1.47 9.84 19.34
CA TYR A 118 -0.87 10.88 18.49
C TYR A 118 -1.51 10.90 17.08
N ALA A 119 -1.61 9.72 16.45
CA ALA A 119 -2.21 9.59 15.14
C ALA A 119 -3.70 9.96 15.15
N ILE A 120 -4.43 9.61 16.21
CA ILE A 120 -5.82 10.01 16.38
C ILE A 120 -5.93 11.53 16.48
N ARG A 121 -5.14 12.19 17.32
CA ARG A 121 -5.14 13.65 17.43
C ARG A 121 -4.83 14.32 16.10
N LEU A 122 -3.80 13.87 15.42
CA LEU A 122 -3.39 14.43 14.15
C LEU A 122 -4.50 14.28 13.08
N ARG A 123 -5.15 13.12 13.04
CA ARG A 123 -6.29 12.83 12.17
C ARG A 123 -7.49 13.71 12.48
N ASP A 124 -7.84 13.84 13.75
CA ASP A 124 -9.03 14.58 14.20
C ASP A 124 -8.87 16.09 13.95
N THR A 125 -7.65 16.63 14.15
CA THR A 125 -7.34 18.02 13.80
C THR A 125 -7.63 18.33 12.31
N LEU A 126 -7.36 17.37 11.42
CA LEU A 126 -7.66 17.56 9.99
C LEU A 126 -9.15 17.37 9.66
N ALA A 127 -9.85 16.52 10.40
CA ALA A 127 -11.29 16.29 10.19
C ALA A 127 -12.15 17.49 10.62
N GLU A 128 -11.68 18.27 11.59
CA GLU A 128 -12.37 19.49 12.06
C GLU A 128 -12.13 20.69 11.13
N GLU A 129 -11.04 20.69 10.36
CA GLU A 129 -10.72 21.75 9.40
C GLU A 129 -11.23 21.37 8.00
N ASP A 130 -12.48 21.67 7.68
CA ASP A 130 -13.12 21.45 6.35
C ASP A 130 -12.40 22.15 5.17
N ARG A 131 -11.24 22.77 5.39
CA ARG A 131 -10.40 23.48 4.42
C ARG A 131 -8.91 23.24 4.67
N VAL A 132 -8.50 21.99 4.60
CA VAL A 132 -7.05 21.71 4.63
C VAL A 132 -6.44 22.10 3.28
N GLU A 133 -5.63 23.13 3.28
CA GLU A 133 -4.78 23.43 2.12
C GLU A 133 -3.94 22.20 1.78
N PHE A 134 -3.75 21.92 0.50
CA PHE A 134 -2.99 20.75 0.02
C PHE A 134 -1.63 20.60 0.72
N ASN A 135 -0.91 21.70 0.94
CA ASN A 135 0.38 21.71 1.65
C ASN A 135 0.28 21.16 3.09
N THR A 136 -0.85 21.39 3.76
CA THR A 136 -1.11 20.86 5.10
C THR A 136 -1.38 19.37 5.05
N LEU A 137 -2.14 18.91 4.07
CA LEU A 137 -2.44 17.48 3.85
C LEU A 137 -1.18 16.68 3.50
N GLU A 138 -0.30 17.20 2.65
CA GLU A 138 0.99 16.55 2.35
C GLU A 138 1.88 16.43 3.58
N LYS A 139 2.00 17.51 4.36
CA LYS A 139 2.78 17.49 5.61
C LYS A 139 2.21 16.50 6.61
N HIS A 140 0.89 16.45 6.73
CA HIS A 140 0.22 15.48 7.58
C HIS A 140 0.49 14.06 7.11
N HIS A 141 0.31 13.77 5.82
CA HIS A 141 0.58 12.45 5.26
C HIS A 141 2.03 12.04 5.46
N LEU A 142 2.98 12.96 5.25
CA LEU A 142 4.40 12.70 5.48
C LEU A 142 4.68 12.35 6.95
N ALA A 143 4.08 13.06 7.90
CA ALA A 143 4.23 12.76 9.32
C ALA A 143 3.65 11.38 9.68
N MET A 144 2.46 11.06 9.17
CA MET A 144 1.83 9.74 9.34
C MET A 144 2.67 8.64 8.71
N TYR A 145 3.17 8.85 7.50
CA TYR A 145 4.01 7.89 6.81
C TYR A 145 5.30 7.60 7.60
N ASN A 146 6.01 8.64 8.06
CA ASN A 146 7.23 8.47 8.81
C ASN A 146 6.99 7.70 10.13
N ALA A 147 5.92 8.00 10.84
CA ALA A 147 5.54 7.27 12.05
C ALA A 147 5.22 5.80 11.77
N CYS A 148 4.49 5.50 10.69
CA CYS A 148 4.22 4.13 10.27
C CYS A 148 5.50 3.39 9.87
N LYS A 149 6.34 4.04 9.07
CA LYS A 149 7.61 3.48 8.61
C LYS A 149 8.49 3.10 9.80
N GLU A 150 8.77 4.04 10.69
CA GLU A 150 9.60 3.80 11.88
C GLU A 150 9.06 2.65 12.74
N TYR A 151 7.75 2.66 13.00
CA TYR A 151 7.10 1.62 13.78
C TYR A 151 7.27 0.23 13.14
N TYR A 152 6.99 0.09 11.83
CA TYR A 152 7.08 -1.20 11.16
C TYR A 152 8.51 -1.66 10.92
N GLU A 153 9.46 -0.75 10.71
CA GLU A 153 10.89 -1.09 10.65
C GLU A 153 11.39 -1.69 11.98
N GLN A 154 10.97 -1.11 13.11
CA GLN A 154 11.28 -1.65 14.43
C GLN A 154 10.60 -3.00 14.69
N LEU A 155 9.32 -3.13 14.33
CA LEU A 155 8.55 -4.36 14.52
C LEU A 155 9.10 -5.53 13.70
N LEU A 156 9.46 -5.26 12.45
CA LEU A 156 9.80 -6.30 11.47
C LEU A 156 11.30 -6.56 11.36
N GLY A 157 12.13 -5.57 11.73
CA GLY A 157 13.59 -5.67 11.56
C GLY A 157 14.03 -5.59 10.09
N VAL A 158 13.23 -4.95 9.22
CA VAL A 158 13.52 -4.78 7.78
C VAL A 158 13.28 -3.33 7.36
N GLU A 159 13.91 -2.91 6.27
CA GLU A 159 13.70 -1.58 5.70
C GLU A 159 12.35 -1.49 4.96
N VAL A 160 11.67 -0.34 5.11
CA VAL A 160 10.46 0.03 4.37
C VAL A 160 10.81 1.05 3.30
N ASP A 161 10.42 0.79 2.05
CA ASP A 161 10.69 1.68 0.90
C ASP A 161 10.10 3.07 1.11
N GLY A 162 10.92 4.11 0.90
CA GLY A 162 10.55 5.51 1.15
C GLY A 162 9.50 6.11 0.21
N SER A 163 9.05 5.38 -0.80
CA SER A 163 8.13 5.91 -1.83
C SER A 163 6.71 6.17 -1.32
N GLY A 164 6.29 5.52 -0.22
CA GLY A 164 4.96 5.69 0.38
C GLY A 164 4.71 7.08 0.98
N LYS A 165 5.74 7.91 1.14
CA LYS A 165 5.62 9.32 1.55
C LYS A 165 4.82 10.20 0.57
N ASP A 166 4.72 9.79 -0.68
CA ASP A 166 3.90 10.47 -1.68
C ASP A 166 2.41 10.10 -1.48
N ILE A 167 1.59 11.09 -1.15
CA ILE A 167 0.15 10.94 -0.93
C ILE A 167 -0.58 10.32 -2.13
N SER A 168 -0.01 10.45 -3.32
CA SER A 168 -0.55 9.85 -4.54
C SER A 168 -0.09 8.41 -4.74
N ARG A 169 0.72 7.86 -3.84
CA ARG A 169 1.20 6.49 -3.95
C ARG A 169 0.05 5.48 -3.92
N GLY A 170 0.20 4.44 -4.69
CA GLY A 170 -0.72 3.33 -4.73
C GLY A 170 0.00 2.03 -5.05
N PHE A 171 -0.76 0.98 -5.24
CA PHE A 171 -0.24 -0.34 -5.52
C PHE A 171 -0.88 -0.97 -6.74
N PHE A 172 -0.14 -1.81 -7.44
CA PHE A 172 -0.69 -2.75 -8.40
C PHE A 172 -1.35 -3.91 -7.67
N THR A 173 -2.52 -4.35 -8.16
CA THR A 173 -3.15 -5.57 -7.64
C THR A 173 -2.20 -6.76 -7.74
N SER A 174 -2.45 -7.81 -6.97
CA SER A 174 -1.60 -8.99 -6.88
C SER A 174 -2.44 -10.27 -6.86
N PHE A 175 -1.80 -11.39 -6.57
CA PHE A 175 -2.41 -12.64 -6.15
C PHE A 175 -1.74 -13.15 -4.89
N ASP A 176 -2.53 -13.31 -3.85
CA ASP A 176 -2.10 -13.84 -2.55
C ASP A 176 -3.31 -14.46 -1.84
N GLU A 177 -3.37 -15.79 -1.78
CA GLU A 177 -4.46 -16.51 -1.12
C GLU A 177 -4.54 -16.23 0.38
N LYS A 178 -3.40 -15.81 0.98
CA LYS A 178 -3.28 -15.44 2.39
C LYS A 178 -3.39 -13.92 2.60
N ALA A 179 -3.95 -13.17 1.64
CA ALA A 179 -4.18 -11.73 1.81
C ALA A 179 -5.09 -11.46 3.02
N TYR A 180 -4.65 -10.51 3.85
CA TYR A 180 -5.29 -10.14 5.13
C TYR A 180 -6.08 -8.84 4.99
#